data_08819e7abcf496db71e5e83eebba8185
#
_entry.id   08819e7abcf496db71e5e83eebba8185
#
_cell.length_a   1.000
_cell.length_b   1.000
_cell.length_c   1.000
_cell.angle_alpha   90.00
_cell.angle_beta   90.00
_cell.angle_gamma   90.00
#
_symmetry.space_group_name_H-M   'P 1'
#
loop_
_entity.id
_entity.type
_entity.pdbx_description
1 polymer ?
#
loop_
_entity_poly.entity_id
_entity_poly.type
_entity_poly.pdbx_seq_one_letter_code
_entity_poly.pdbx_strand_id
1 'polypeptide(L)'
;MIDNATLILGPPGCGKTYTLIERVQAKLEEGVHPSRIGVVSFTTKAIGEFVARACDKFNLTKQDFPHFKTLHATGYHGLGLAPKDVMSKQDYAKLGEMLAVDFDGADSTSIHDGVAMPSMKGSGAKYLQIIMRSVYRMSDLDFEFNYEEDHDLSFSKLVQIEKQLLEYKSKTNRVDFSDMIAKYIDIA
;
A
#
# COMPACT_ATOMS: atom_id res chain seq x y z
N MET A 1 -4.98 -5.51 -21.96
CA MET A 1 -3.70 -4.90 -22.40
C MET A 1 -3.78 -3.40 -22.15
N ILE A 2 -2.79 -2.82 -21.49
CA ILE A 2 -2.73 -1.36 -21.26
C ILE A 2 -2.09 -0.77 -22.51
N ASP A 3 -2.89 -0.43 -23.49
CA ASP A 3 -2.42 -0.03 -24.81
C ASP A 3 -1.70 1.36 -24.89
N ASN A 4 -1.61 2.09 -23.76
CA ASN A 4 -0.97 3.42 -23.70
C ASN A 4 -0.14 3.65 -22.42
N ALA A 5 0.57 2.63 -21.94
CA ALA A 5 1.47 2.81 -20.81
C ALA A 5 2.78 3.47 -21.26
N THR A 6 3.23 4.50 -20.53
CA THR A 6 4.56 5.10 -20.71
C THR A 6 5.36 4.95 -19.42
N LEU A 7 6.52 4.33 -19.53
CA LEU A 7 7.47 4.19 -18.42
C LEU A 7 8.48 5.35 -18.47
N ILE A 8 8.61 6.11 -17.36
CA ILE A 8 9.59 7.20 -17.22
C ILE A 8 10.64 6.77 -16.21
N LEU A 9 11.84 6.50 -16.69
CA LEU A 9 12.98 6.11 -15.86
C LEU A 9 13.97 7.28 -15.72
N GLY A 10 14.64 7.32 -14.57
CA GLY A 10 15.71 8.28 -14.32
C GLY A 10 16.10 8.38 -12.85
N PRO A 11 17.30 8.86 -12.53
CA PRO A 11 17.78 9.04 -11.17
C PRO A 11 16.97 10.09 -10.40
N PRO A 12 17.15 10.21 -9.07
CA PRO A 12 16.60 11.32 -8.31
C PRO A 12 16.99 12.68 -8.92
N GLY A 13 16.07 13.63 -8.94
CA GLY A 13 16.32 14.99 -9.47
C GLY A 13 16.23 15.17 -10.99
N CYS A 14 16.05 14.12 -11.79
CA CYS A 14 15.99 14.21 -13.26
C CYS A 14 14.64 14.72 -13.82
N GLY A 15 13.75 15.27 -13.00
CA GLY A 15 12.51 15.88 -13.48
C GLY A 15 11.30 14.95 -13.65
N LYS A 16 11.33 13.68 -13.20
CA LYS A 16 10.19 12.74 -13.33
C LYS A 16 8.85 13.32 -12.87
N THR A 17 8.85 13.96 -11.71
CA THR A 17 7.65 14.62 -11.16
C THR A 17 7.18 15.77 -12.05
N TYR A 18 8.11 16.54 -12.61
CA TYR A 18 7.80 17.60 -13.56
C TYR A 18 7.11 17.02 -14.80
N THR A 19 7.66 15.96 -15.39
CA THR A 19 7.05 15.28 -16.54
C THR A 19 5.64 14.77 -16.25
N LEU A 20 5.39 14.26 -15.04
CA LEU A 20 4.04 13.84 -14.65
C LEU A 20 3.07 15.02 -14.53
N ILE A 21 3.52 16.16 -14.03
CA ILE A 21 2.71 17.39 -13.98
C ILE A 21 2.40 17.90 -15.37
N GLU A 22 3.36 17.87 -16.30
CA GLU A 22 3.15 18.21 -17.72
C GLU A 22 2.09 17.30 -18.38
N ARG A 23 2.08 16.00 -18.03
CA ARG A 23 1.03 15.09 -18.50
C ARG A 23 -0.35 15.41 -17.96
N VAL A 24 -0.44 15.79 -16.68
CA VAL A 24 -1.70 16.28 -16.09
C VAL A 24 -2.16 17.53 -16.84
N GLN A 25 -1.25 18.48 -17.12
CA GLN A 25 -1.54 19.68 -17.87
C GLN A 25 -2.12 19.35 -19.25
N ALA A 26 -1.45 18.49 -20.01
CA ALA A 26 -1.92 18.09 -21.33
C ALA A 26 -3.35 17.52 -21.30
N LYS A 27 -3.68 16.71 -20.27
CA LYS A 27 -5.05 16.20 -20.12
C LYS A 27 -6.07 17.26 -19.76
N LEU A 28 -5.70 18.26 -18.98
CA LEU A 28 -6.57 19.41 -18.69
C LEU A 28 -6.79 20.25 -19.93
N GLU A 29 -5.76 20.47 -20.76
CA GLU A 29 -5.84 21.18 -22.05
C GLU A 29 -6.67 20.43 -23.10
N GLU A 30 -6.69 19.09 -23.06
CA GLU A 30 -7.61 18.24 -23.83
C GLU A 30 -9.08 18.34 -23.34
N GLY A 31 -9.35 19.09 -22.28
CA GLY A 31 -10.69 19.25 -21.69
C GLY A 31 -11.08 18.14 -20.73
N VAL A 32 -10.16 17.29 -20.27
CA VAL A 32 -10.43 16.28 -19.24
C VAL A 32 -10.63 16.99 -17.90
N HIS A 33 -11.77 16.79 -17.26
CA HIS A 33 -12.05 17.39 -15.96
C HIS A 33 -11.06 16.88 -14.92
N PRO A 34 -10.52 17.73 -13.99
CA PRO A 34 -9.52 17.33 -12.98
C PRO A 34 -9.93 16.12 -12.15
N SER A 35 -11.21 16.00 -11.82
CA SER A 35 -11.76 14.86 -11.05
C SER A 35 -11.72 13.51 -11.80
N ARG A 36 -11.38 13.52 -13.08
CA ARG A 36 -11.21 12.29 -13.88
C ARG A 36 -9.74 11.91 -14.07
N ILE A 37 -8.84 12.67 -13.49
CA ILE A 37 -7.40 12.41 -13.54
C ILE A 37 -6.98 11.81 -12.20
N GLY A 38 -6.38 10.62 -12.24
CA GLY A 38 -5.83 9.95 -11.06
C GLY A 38 -4.30 10.04 -11.02
N VAL A 39 -3.75 10.35 -9.85
CA VAL A 39 -2.32 10.24 -9.56
C VAL A 39 -2.15 9.46 -8.27
N VAL A 40 -1.39 8.38 -8.34
CA VAL A 40 -1.12 7.54 -7.18
C VAL A 40 0.35 7.57 -6.81
N SER A 41 0.62 7.46 -5.51
CA SER A 41 1.97 7.36 -4.96
C SER A 41 1.98 6.34 -3.80
N PHE A 42 3.16 5.85 -3.46
CA PHE A 42 3.31 5.00 -2.27
C PHE A 42 3.30 5.81 -0.96
N THR A 43 3.72 7.07 -0.98
CA THR A 43 3.88 7.86 0.24
C THR A 43 2.97 9.08 0.29
N THR A 44 2.49 9.40 1.48
CA THR A 44 1.70 10.61 1.73
C THR A 44 2.50 11.88 1.45
N LYS A 45 3.81 11.87 1.71
CA LYS A 45 4.69 13.00 1.44
C LYS A 45 4.78 13.26 -0.06
N ALA A 46 5.07 12.23 -0.87
CA ALA A 46 5.23 12.41 -2.32
C ALA A 46 3.93 12.88 -2.98
N ILE A 47 2.77 12.30 -2.60
CA ILE A 47 1.50 12.75 -3.17
C ILE A 47 1.13 14.15 -2.69
N GLY A 48 1.43 14.51 -1.44
CA GLY A 48 1.20 15.85 -0.90
C GLY A 48 2.01 16.92 -1.65
N GLU A 49 3.29 16.67 -1.92
CA GLU A 49 4.13 17.55 -2.74
C GLU A 49 3.61 17.66 -4.19
N PHE A 50 3.16 16.55 -4.77
CA PHE A 50 2.60 16.56 -6.11
C PHE A 50 1.31 17.39 -6.18
N VAL A 51 0.38 17.19 -5.24
CA VAL A 51 -0.86 17.95 -5.13
C VAL A 51 -0.57 19.45 -4.99
N ALA A 52 0.34 19.83 -4.10
CA ALA A 52 0.69 21.24 -3.88
C ALA A 52 1.18 21.89 -5.18
N ARG A 53 2.10 21.23 -5.91
CA ARG A 53 2.62 21.73 -7.19
C ARG A 53 1.54 21.80 -8.28
N ALA A 54 0.64 20.81 -8.33
CA ALA A 54 -0.45 20.80 -9.30
C ALA A 54 -1.46 21.93 -9.01
N CYS A 55 -1.84 22.12 -7.75
CA CYS A 55 -2.73 23.21 -7.34
C CYS A 55 -2.15 24.58 -7.69
N ASP A 56 -0.88 24.79 -7.39
CA ASP A 56 -0.17 26.06 -7.68
C ASP A 56 -0.10 26.30 -9.21
N LYS A 57 0.33 25.31 -9.97
CA LYS A 57 0.49 25.42 -11.43
C LYS A 57 -0.83 25.64 -12.16
N PHE A 58 -1.90 24.98 -11.75
CA PHE A 58 -3.19 25.01 -12.48
C PHE A 58 -4.19 25.98 -11.87
N ASN A 59 -3.84 26.66 -10.78
CA ASN A 59 -4.74 27.55 -10.02
C ASN A 59 -6.04 26.81 -9.59
N LEU A 60 -5.87 25.57 -9.13
CA LEU A 60 -6.93 24.68 -8.65
C LEU A 60 -6.72 24.33 -7.18
N THR A 61 -7.74 23.76 -6.56
CA THR A 61 -7.68 23.33 -5.16
C THR A 61 -7.49 21.83 -5.04
N LYS A 62 -7.13 21.34 -3.86
CA LYS A 62 -7.04 19.91 -3.57
C LYS A 62 -8.38 19.18 -3.82
N GLN A 63 -9.50 19.87 -3.68
CA GLN A 63 -10.84 19.30 -3.87
C GLN A 63 -11.10 18.98 -5.35
N ASP A 64 -10.45 19.69 -6.26
CA ASP A 64 -10.57 19.47 -7.71
C ASP A 64 -9.87 18.17 -8.13
N PHE A 65 -8.93 17.67 -7.32
CA PHE A 65 -8.15 16.45 -7.56
C PHE A 65 -8.49 15.32 -6.56
N PRO A 66 -9.72 14.80 -6.53
CA PRO A 66 -10.15 13.81 -5.55
C PRO A 66 -9.41 12.47 -5.66
N HIS A 67 -8.78 12.18 -6.80
CA HIS A 67 -8.06 10.95 -7.10
C HIS A 67 -6.52 11.09 -7.04
N PHE A 68 -6.02 12.19 -6.48
CA PHE A 68 -4.59 12.33 -6.17
C PHE A 68 -4.35 11.82 -4.75
N LYS A 69 -4.00 10.53 -4.63
CA LYS A 69 -3.95 9.82 -3.35
C LYS A 69 -2.78 8.84 -3.30
N THR A 70 -2.53 8.29 -2.12
CA THR A 70 -1.68 7.10 -2.03
C THR A 70 -2.43 5.88 -2.57
N LEU A 71 -1.69 4.86 -2.99
CA LEU A 71 -2.28 3.60 -3.47
C LEU A 71 -3.20 2.98 -2.41
N HIS A 72 -2.76 2.95 -1.13
CA HIS A 72 -3.58 2.47 -0.03
C HIS A 72 -4.84 3.32 0.20
N ALA A 73 -4.74 4.65 0.12
CA ALA A 73 -5.91 5.50 0.24
C ALA A 73 -6.90 5.30 -0.93
N THR A 74 -6.40 4.99 -2.12
CA THR A 74 -7.25 4.62 -3.27
C THR A 74 -8.00 3.33 -2.99
N GLY A 75 -7.32 2.28 -2.55
CA GLY A 75 -7.94 1.01 -2.15
C GLY A 75 -8.94 1.19 -0.98
N TYR A 76 -8.54 1.91 0.07
CA TYR A 76 -9.40 2.18 1.22
C TYR A 76 -10.75 2.82 0.84
N HIS A 77 -10.70 3.88 0.02
CA HIS A 77 -11.90 4.57 -0.44
C HIS A 77 -12.66 3.78 -1.51
N GLY A 78 -11.96 3.14 -2.42
CA GLY A 78 -12.56 2.34 -3.49
C GLY A 78 -13.33 1.13 -2.97
N LEU A 79 -12.87 0.52 -1.88
CA LEU A 79 -13.55 -0.56 -1.17
C LEU A 79 -14.63 -0.07 -0.19
N GLY A 80 -14.80 1.24 0.00
CA GLY A 80 -15.77 1.80 0.94
C GLY A 80 -15.48 1.47 2.40
N LEU A 81 -14.20 1.26 2.77
CA LEU A 81 -13.82 0.87 4.12
C LEU A 81 -14.01 2.00 5.13
N ALA A 82 -14.38 1.62 6.34
CA ALA A 82 -14.36 2.47 7.53
C ALA A 82 -13.17 2.08 8.45
N PRO A 83 -12.76 2.93 9.40
CA PRO A 83 -11.64 2.62 10.30
C PRO A 83 -11.81 1.29 11.07
N LYS A 84 -13.06 0.92 11.40
CA LYS A 84 -13.40 -0.34 12.07
C LYS A 84 -13.15 -1.58 11.22
N ASP A 85 -13.08 -1.43 9.90
CA ASP A 85 -12.91 -2.53 8.95
C ASP A 85 -11.43 -2.85 8.73
N VAL A 86 -10.53 -2.02 9.29
CA VAL A 86 -9.07 -2.17 9.16
C VAL A 86 -8.50 -2.79 10.42
N MET A 87 -7.53 -3.69 10.25
CA MET A 87 -6.77 -4.29 11.34
C MET A 87 -6.11 -3.21 12.19
N SER A 88 -6.39 -3.22 13.49
CA SER A 88 -5.85 -2.30 14.48
C SER A 88 -4.68 -2.94 15.26
N LYS A 89 -3.94 -2.11 16.02
CA LYS A 89 -2.93 -2.61 16.96
C LYS A 89 -3.48 -3.67 17.92
N GLN A 90 -4.72 -3.50 18.40
CA GLN A 90 -5.36 -4.46 19.29
C GLN A 90 -5.64 -5.80 18.61
N ASP A 91 -5.92 -5.80 17.30
CA ASP A 91 -6.12 -7.03 16.54
C ASP A 91 -4.81 -7.80 16.39
N TYR A 92 -3.73 -7.11 16.10
CA TYR A 92 -2.40 -7.72 16.02
C TYR A 92 -1.93 -8.23 17.40
N ALA A 93 -2.22 -7.51 18.48
CA ALA A 93 -1.91 -7.98 19.83
C ALA A 93 -2.65 -9.29 20.16
N LYS A 94 -3.96 -9.35 19.88
CA LYS A 94 -4.75 -10.59 20.07
C LYS A 94 -4.24 -11.75 19.22
N LEU A 95 -3.92 -11.46 17.97
CA LEU A 95 -3.33 -12.48 17.08
C LEU A 95 -1.98 -12.96 17.61
N GLY A 96 -1.17 -12.06 18.14
CA GLY A 96 0.11 -12.36 18.77
C GLY A 96 -0.02 -13.26 20.00
N GLU A 97 -0.97 -12.98 20.89
CA GLU A 97 -1.29 -13.84 22.04
C GLU A 97 -1.66 -15.26 21.60
N MET A 98 -2.52 -15.38 20.58
CA MET A 98 -2.94 -16.69 20.05
C MET A 98 -1.78 -17.51 19.45
N LEU A 99 -0.78 -16.83 18.90
CA LEU A 99 0.34 -17.44 18.18
C LEU A 99 1.62 -17.53 19.01
N ALA A 100 1.62 -17.00 20.24
CA ALA A 100 2.80 -16.83 21.08
C ALA A 100 3.96 -16.10 20.34
N VAL A 101 3.62 -15.02 19.63
CA VAL A 101 4.57 -14.12 18.97
C VAL A 101 4.19 -12.67 19.29
N ASP A 102 5.16 -11.77 19.13
CA ASP A 102 4.94 -10.34 19.33
C ASP A 102 4.85 -9.62 17.99
N PHE A 103 3.79 -8.81 17.82
CA PHE A 103 3.56 -7.93 16.67
C PHE A 103 3.56 -6.46 17.10
N ASP A 104 4.49 -6.04 17.94
CA ASP A 104 4.56 -4.66 18.42
C ASP A 104 4.83 -3.66 17.28
N GLY A 105 4.19 -2.50 17.35
CA GLY A 105 4.37 -1.42 16.39
C GLY A 105 3.57 -1.54 15.09
N ALA A 106 2.56 -2.42 15.02
CA ALA A 106 1.74 -2.63 13.83
C ALA A 106 0.93 -1.39 13.35
N ASP A 107 0.86 -0.34 14.16
CA ASP A 107 0.18 0.93 13.89
C ASP A 107 1.06 2.00 13.23
N SER A 108 2.37 1.78 13.15
CA SER A 108 3.29 2.68 12.48
C SER A 108 3.66 2.15 11.09
N THR A 109 3.63 3.01 10.08
CA THR A 109 4.06 2.65 8.73
C THR A 109 5.51 3.05 8.50
N SER A 110 6.34 2.10 8.12
CA SER A 110 7.65 2.34 7.53
C SER A 110 7.60 2.08 6.02
N ILE A 111 8.46 2.75 5.29
CA ILE A 111 8.58 2.54 3.84
C ILE A 111 9.78 1.64 3.63
N HIS A 112 9.54 0.40 3.19
CA HIS A 112 10.57 -0.51 2.70
C HIS A 112 10.40 -0.68 1.19
N ASP A 113 11.46 -0.47 0.42
CA ASP A 113 11.48 -0.61 -1.04
C ASP A 113 10.34 0.12 -1.77
N GLY A 114 9.93 1.29 -1.27
CA GLY A 114 8.85 2.08 -1.84
C GLY A 114 7.44 1.61 -1.44
N VAL A 115 7.31 0.55 -0.66
CA VAL A 115 6.04 0.03 -0.15
C VAL A 115 5.83 0.49 1.29
N ALA A 116 4.66 1.06 1.57
CA ALA A 116 4.26 1.38 2.94
C ALA A 116 3.93 0.07 3.67
N MET A 117 4.83 -0.36 4.55
CA MET A 117 4.61 -1.54 5.39
C MET A 117 4.44 -1.09 6.85
N PRO A 118 3.64 -1.79 7.65
CA PRO A 118 3.63 -1.55 9.08
C PRO A 118 5.05 -1.67 9.64
N SER A 119 5.48 -0.67 10.39
CA SER A 119 6.75 -0.74 11.12
C SER A 119 6.55 -1.62 12.34
N MET A 120 6.65 -2.93 12.13
CA MET A 120 6.49 -3.91 13.18
C MET A 120 7.83 -4.22 13.83
N LYS A 121 7.80 -4.35 15.14
CA LYS A 121 8.88 -4.91 15.95
C LYS A 121 8.37 -6.19 16.60
N GLY A 122 9.28 -6.99 17.14
CA GLY A 122 8.92 -8.23 17.82
C GLY A 122 9.15 -9.48 16.97
N SER A 123 9.01 -10.63 17.62
CA SER A 123 9.34 -11.95 17.04
C SER A 123 8.45 -12.35 15.86
N GLY A 124 7.26 -11.77 15.75
CA GLY A 124 6.31 -12.01 14.64
C GLY A 124 6.46 -11.07 13.45
N ALA A 125 7.18 -9.95 13.62
CA ALA A 125 7.22 -8.88 12.63
C ALA A 125 7.73 -9.34 11.26
N LYS A 126 8.81 -10.12 11.22
CA LYS A 126 9.39 -10.62 9.96
C LYS A 126 8.44 -11.57 9.23
N TYR A 127 7.72 -12.43 9.95
CA TYR A 127 6.72 -13.30 9.34
C TYR A 127 5.62 -12.50 8.65
N LEU A 128 5.10 -11.44 9.29
CA LEU A 128 4.10 -10.59 8.66
C LEU A 128 4.66 -9.83 7.44
N GLN A 129 5.91 -9.40 7.49
CA GLN A 129 6.57 -8.77 6.34
C GLN A 129 6.67 -9.73 5.15
N ILE A 130 7.02 -11.00 5.37
CA ILE A 130 7.07 -12.03 4.31
C ILE A 130 5.66 -12.23 3.73
N ILE A 131 4.63 -12.39 4.58
CA ILE A 131 3.24 -12.56 4.14
C ILE A 131 2.77 -11.36 3.32
N MET A 132 3.01 -10.13 3.78
CA MET A 132 2.62 -8.93 3.05
C MET A 132 3.37 -8.79 1.73
N ARG A 133 4.66 -9.15 1.70
CA ARG A 133 5.48 -9.12 0.49
C ARG A 133 4.97 -10.10 -0.55
N SER A 134 4.55 -11.32 -0.15
CA SER A 134 3.95 -12.29 -1.07
C SER A 134 2.66 -11.76 -1.70
N VAL A 135 1.80 -11.10 -0.91
CA VAL A 135 0.59 -10.46 -1.44
C VAL A 135 0.91 -9.33 -2.42
N TYR A 136 1.84 -8.41 -2.08
CA TYR A 136 2.19 -7.30 -2.95
C TYR A 136 2.87 -7.70 -4.25
N ARG A 137 3.66 -8.77 -4.22
CA ARG A 137 4.36 -9.29 -5.39
C ARG A 137 3.56 -10.33 -6.16
N MET A 138 2.39 -10.73 -5.63
CA MET A 138 1.60 -11.85 -6.16
C MET A 138 2.47 -13.12 -6.35
N SER A 139 3.35 -13.37 -5.37
CA SER A 139 4.30 -14.48 -5.35
C SER A 139 3.91 -15.52 -4.30
N ASP A 140 4.41 -16.74 -4.46
CA ASP A 140 4.19 -17.80 -3.50
C ASP A 140 4.92 -17.53 -2.17
N LEU A 141 4.32 -17.95 -1.07
CA LEU A 141 4.84 -17.73 0.28
C LEU A 141 6.21 -18.40 0.51
N ASP A 142 6.41 -19.58 -0.05
CA ASP A 142 7.68 -20.32 0.01
C ASP A 142 8.78 -19.62 -0.77
N PHE A 143 8.46 -19.04 -1.93
CA PHE A 143 9.39 -18.22 -2.70
C PHE A 143 9.88 -17.03 -1.88
N GLU A 144 8.97 -16.27 -1.26
CA GLU A 144 9.33 -15.10 -0.44
C GLU A 144 10.08 -15.50 0.84
N PHE A 145 9.78 -16.66 1.42
CA PHE A 145 10.49 -17.19 2.57
C PHE A 145 11.93 -17.57 2.22
N ASN A 146 12.15 -18.25 1.09
CA ASN A 146 13.48 -18.66 0.64
C ASN A 146 14.36 -17.46 0.20
N TYR A 147 13.75 -16.31 -0.06
CA TYR A 147 14.47 -15.06 -0.34
C TYR A 147 14.92 -14.33 0.94
N GLU A 148 14.49 -14.81 2.12
CA GLU A 148 14.85 -14.21 3.40
C GLU A 148 16.17 -14.77 3.87
N GLU A 149 17.11 -13.87 4.23
CA GLU A 149 18.45 -14.24 4.71
C GLU A 149 18.47 -14.64 6.20
N ASP A 150 17.35 -14.47 6.92
CA ASP A 150 17.26 -14.76 8.34
C ASP A 150 16.98 -16.25 8.57
N HIS A 151 18.01 -16.96 8.94
CA HIS A 151 17.97 -18.41 9.20
C HIS A 151 17.26 -18.81 10.50
N ASP A 152 16.88 -17.84 11.36
CA ASP A 152 16.15 -18.10 12.60
C ASP A 152 14.63 -18.25 12.39
N LEU A 153 14.16 -18.01 11.18
CA LEU A 153 12.76 -18.15 10.83
C LEU A 153 12.37 -19.59 10.49
N SER A 154 11.16 -19.99 10.86
CA SER A 154 10.60 -21.30 10.56
C SER A 154 9.49 -21.19 9.52
N PHE A 155 9.59 -21.91 8.41
CA PHE A 155 8.54 -21.95 7.39
C PHE A 155 7.22 -22.49 7.93
N SER A 156 7.27 -23.52 8.79
CA SER A 156 6.05 -24.05 9.42
C SER A 156 5.36 -23.02 10.31
N LYS A 157 6.13 -22.17 11.01
CA LYS A 157 5.59 -21.07 11.80
C LYS A 157 5.01 -19.98 10.90
N LEU A 158 5.66 -19.67 9.78
CA LEU A 158 5.15 -18.72 8.78
C LEU A 158 3.76 -19.14 8.27
N VAL A 159 3.63 -20.39 7.83
CA VAL A 159 2.35 -20.95 7.34
C VAL A 159 1.28 -20.93 8.45
N GLN A 160 1.65 -21.25 9.69
CA GLN A 160 0.73 -21.15 10.83
C GLN A 160 0.24 -19.72 11.04
N ILE A 161 1.13 -18.73 10.99
CA ILE A 161 0.80 -17.32 11.17
C ILE A 161 -0.10 -16.83 10.04
N GLU A 162 0.23 -17.13 8.80
CA GLU A 162 -0.60 -16.78 7.64
C GLU A 162 -2.01 -17.34 7.79
N LYS A 163 -2.14 -18.63 8.07
CA LYS A 163 -3.45 -19.28 8.27
C LYS A 163 -4.27 -18.59 9.35
N GLN A 164 -3.69 -18.34 10.51
CA GLN A 164 -4.38 -17.70 11.63
C GLN A 164 -4.73 -16.22 11.33
N LEU A 165 -3.87 -15.50 10.61
CA LEU A 165 -4.14 -14.15 10.14
C LEU A 165 -5.36 -14.13 9.19
N LEU A 166 -5.40 -15.02 8.22
CA LEU A 166 -6.53 -15.14 7.27
C LEU A 166 -7.83 -15.52 7.99
N GLU A 167 -7.78 -16.49 8.91
CA GLU A 167 -8.94 -16.86 9.74
C GLU A 167 -9.41 -15.70 10.62
N TYR A 168 -8.50 -14.97 11.24
CA TYR A 168 -8.83 -13.82 12.07
C TYR A 168 -9.51 -12.72 11.26
N LYS A 169 -8.93 -12.36 10.11
CA LYS A 169 -9.50 -11.38 9.18
C LYS A 169 -10.90 -11.79 8.71
N SER A 170 -11.08 -13.06 8.37
CA SER A 170 -12.39 -13.60 7.95
C SER A 170 -13.43 -13.53 9.06
N LYS A 171 -13.09 -13.96 10.29
CA LYS A 171 -14.00 -13.96 11.44
C LYS A 171 -14.40 -12.57 11.92
N THR A 172 -13.49 -11.60 11.77
CA THR A 172 -13.70 -10.22 12.24
C THR A 172 -14.17 -9.28 11.14
N ASN A 173 -14.24 -9.77 9.90
CA ASN A 173 -14.51 -8.99 8.68
C ASN A 173 -13.58 -7.78 8.57
N ARG A 174 -12.28 -7.98 8.82
CA ARG A 174 -11.27 -6.93 8.74
C ARG A 174 -10.29 -7.17 7.61
N VAL A 175 -9.68 -6.10 7.17
CA VAL A 175 -8.62 -6.10 6.14
C VAL A 175 -7.36 -5.45 6.71
N ASP A 176 -6.21 -5.88 6.24
CA ASP A 176 -4.95 -5.19 6.47
C ASP A 176 -4.56 -4.33 5.25
N PHE A 177 -3.40 -3.69 5.32
CA PHE A 177 -2.92 -2.83 4.24
C PHE A 177 -2.69 -3.59 2.93
N SER A 178 -2.22 -4.84 2.99
CA SER A 178 -2.00 -5.64 1.78
C SER A 178 -3.34 -6.03 1.12
N ASP A 179 -4.34 -6.39 1.92
CA ASP A 179 -5.68 -6.69 1.43
C ASP A 179 -6.33 -5.50 0.72
N MET A 180 -6.09 -4.26 1.18
CA MET A 180 -6.68 -3.07 0.55
C MET A 180 -6.29 -2.96 -0.91
N ILE A 181 -5.04 -3.25 -1.25
CA ILE A 181 -4.56 -3.18 -2.63
C ILE A 181 -5.05 -4.40 -3.41
N ALA A 182 -4.86 -5.60 -2.89
CA ALA A 182 -5.24 -6.83 -3.57
C ALA A 182 -6.75 -6.85 -3.90
N LYS A 183 -7.61 -6.62 -2.91
CA LYS A 183 -9.07 -6.59 -3.11
C LYS A 183 -9.54 -5.45 -4.02
N TYR A 184 -8.84 -4.31 -4.01
CA TYR A 184 -9.19 -3.20 -4.90
C TYR A 184 -8.87 -3.53 -6.36
N ILE A 185 -7.78 -4.24 -6.63
CA ILE A 185 -7.43 -4.69 -7.98
C ILE A 185 -8.51 -5.62 -8.54
N ASP A 186 -9.10 -6.48 -7.69
CA ASP A 186 -10.13 -7.45 -8.10
C ASP A 186 -11.45 -6.79 -8.52
N ILE A 187 -11.71 -5.54 -8.12
CA ILE A 187 -12.95 -4.82 -8.44
C ILE A 187 -12.77 -3.62 -9.38
N ALA A 188 -11.53 -3.23 -9.67
CA ALA A 188 -11.19 -2.10 -10.53
C ALA A 188 -11.16 -2.49 -12.01
#